data_b75d7f385cbe47edbcb9c553484a47bd
#
_entry.id   b75d7f385cbe47edbcb9c553484a47bd
#
_cell.length_a   1.000
_cell.length_b   1.000
_cell.length_c   1.000
_cell.angle_alpha   90.00
_cell.angle_beta   90.00
_cell.angle_gamma   90.00
#
_symmetry.space_group_name_H-M   'P 1'
#
loop_
_entity.id
_entity.type
_entity.pdbx_description
1 polymer ?
#
loop_
_entity_poly.entity_id
_entity_poly.type
_entity_poly.pdbx_seq_one_letter_code
_entity_poly.pdbx_strand_id
1 'polypeptide(L)'
;MDLTVKNLSKQFVDFKLDNISFELPRGSVMGLIGSNGSGKTTTIKLILNMLKKNQGKIEILGYDNIKEEQIAKENLGIVFDSNYFVDEWNMKMVEKAMSRFYKTWNHLRFYSYIEQFKIAKSKKVKELSKGMQMKLMLACAFSYDSKLLILDEPTSGLDPVSRDELLEIIEKYVEDGKHSVLFSTHITSDLEKVADYITYINYGELIYSGEKKKLLEGFYVIRNVREEIPIGIRKKLIGVRKTKDGVQALLKKEYIKEINGLGRIEKATLDDIVVFTSKGDQL
;
A
#
# COMPACT_ATOMS: atom_id res chain seq x y z
N MET A 1 -17.64 -4.32 -2.88
CA MET A 1 -16.18 -4.24 -2.97
C MET A 1 -15.82 -3.20 -4.01
N ASP A 2 -14.84 -2.34 -3.74
CA ASP A 2 -14.40 -1.33 -4.69
C ASP A 2 -13.22 -1.82 -5.56
N LEU A 3 -12.50 -2.84 -5.08
CA LEU A 3 -11.54 -3.58 -5.89
C LEU A 3 -11.65 -5.08 -5.54
N THR A 4 -11.71 -5.90 -6.58
CA THR A 4 -11.65 -7.37 -6.44
C THR A 4 -10.58 -7.92 -7.38
N VAL A 5 -9.64 -8.65 -6.83
CA VAL A 5 -8.58 -9.35 -7.57
C VAL A 5 -8.69 -10.84 -7.26
N LYS A 6 -8.82 -11.69 -8.29
CA LYS A 6 -8.99 -13.14 -8.13
C LYS A 6 -8.00 -13.91 -9.00
N ASN A 7 -7.21 -14.76 -8.36
CA ASN A 7 -6.27 -15.70 -8.98
C ASN A 7 -5.34 -15.01 -9.99
N LEU A 8 -4.89 -13.78 -9.67
CA LEU A 8 -4.06 -12.97 -10.56
C LEU A 8 -2.67 -13.56 -10.66
N SER A 9 -2.24 -13.88 -11.88
CA SER A 9 -0.89 -14.37 -12.13
C SER A 9 -0.26 -13.67 -13.32
N LYS A 10 1.06 -13.43 -13.20
CA LYS A 10 1.90 -12.86 -14.26
C LYS A 10 3.28 -13.47 -14.22
N GLN A 11 3.72 -14.06 -15.33
CA GLN A 11 5.06 -14.61 -15.50
C GLN A 11 5.95 -13.60 -16.24
N PHE A 12 7.14 -13.40 -15.72
CA PHE A 12 8.28 -12.74 -16.36
C PHE A 12 9.44 -13.76 -16.47
N VAL A 13 10.57 -13.35 -17.03
CA VAL A 13 11.75 -14.23 -17.16
C VAL A 13 12.26 -14.64 -15.77
N ASP A 14 12.49 -13.69 -14.87
CA ASP A 14 13.12 -13.89 -13.56
C ASP A 14 12.16 -13.69 -12.38
N PHE A 15 10.85 -13.49 -12.63
CA PHE A 15 9.88 -13.21 -11.59
C PHE A 15 8.49 -13.74 -11.96
N LYS A 16 7.79 -14.29 -10.98
CA LYS A 16 6.40 -14.72 -11.12
C LYS A 16 5.55 -14.08 -10.02
N LEU A 17 4.49 -13.40 -10.41
CA LEU A 17 3.38 -13.08 -9.52
C LEU A 17 2.40 -14.24 -9.60
N ASP A 18 2.15 -14.93 -8.49
CA ASP A 18 1.44 -16.21 -8.49
C ASP A 18 0.17 -16.19 -7.65
N ASN A 19 -0.96 -16.38 -8.33
CA ASN A 19 -2.27 -16.62 -7.72
C ASN A 19 -2.70 -15.61 -6.64
N ILE A 20 -2.46 -14.31 -6.87
CA ILE A 20 -2.80 -13.25 -5.92
C ILE A 20 -4.31 -13.00 -5.93
N SER A 21 -4.92 -13.07 -4.74
CA SER A 21 -6.36 -12.81 -4.56
C SER A 21 -6.59 -11.93 -3.33
N PHE A 22 -7.32 -10.83 -3.51
CA PHE A 22 -7.73 -9.95 -2.42
C PHE A 22 -8.94 -9.09 -2.80
N GLU A 23 -9.61 -8.54 -1.80
CA GLU A 23 -10.78 -7.70 -1.98
C GLU A 23 -10.69 -6.47 -1.07
N LEU A 24 -10.85 -5.26 -1.66
CA LEU A 24 -10.89 -4.01 -0.94
C LEU A 24 -12.36 -3.62 -0.70
N PRO A 25 -12.83 -3.61 0.55
CA PRO A 25 -14.16 -3.14 0.90
C PRO A 25 -14.31 -1.65 0.62
N ARG A 26 -15.55 -1.23 0.31
CA ARG A 26 -15.89 0.19 0.16
C ARG A 26 -15.64 0.96 1.46
N GLY A 27 -15.18 2.19 1.32
CA GLY A 27 -14.97 3.09 2.45
C GLY A 27 -13.78 2.73 3.31
N SER A 28 -12.80 1.98 2.80
CA SER A 28 -11.66 1.54 3.59
C SER A 28 -10.32 1.78 2.90
N VAL A 29 -9.26 1.78 3.69
CA VAL A 29 -7.87 1.83 3.26
C VAL A 29 -7.27 0.44 3.32
N MET A 30 -6.77 -0.06 2.19
CA MET A 30 -5.99 -1.30 2.12
C MET A 30 -4.53 -1.00 1.86
N GLY A 31 -3.66 -1.44 2.76
CA GLY A 31 -2.22 -1.46 2.57
C GLY A 31 -1.78 -2.64 1.73
N LEU A 32 -1.08 -2.38 0.63
CA LEU A 32 -0.38 -3.40 -0.16
C LEU A 32 1.09 -3.39 0.23
N ILE A 33 1.50 -4.33 1.08
CA ILE A 33 2.85 -4.37 1.65
C ILE A 33 3.71 -5.48 1.06
N GLY A 34 5.02 -5.29 1.17
CA GLY A 34 6.04 -6.25 0.77
C GLY A 34 7.38 -5.56 0.53
N SER A 35 8.44 -6.34 0.48
CA SER A 35 9.79 -5.84 0.16
C SER A 35 9.86 -5.27 -1.26
N ASN A 36 10.94 -4.55 -1.57
CA ASN A 36 11.21 -4.14 -2.95
C ASN A 36 11.35 -5.38 -3.84
N GLY A 37 10.70 -5.33 -5.01
CA GLY A 37 10.66 -6.49 -5.93
C GLY A 37 9.64 -7.57 -5.57
N SER A 38 8.86 -7.43 -4.48
CA SER A 38 7.84 -8.43 -4.10
C SER A 38 6.67 -8.57 -5.07
N GLY A 39 6.42 -7.56 -5.94
CA GLY A 39 5.33 -7.58 -6.91
C GLY A 39 4.24 -6.51 -6.70
N LYS A 40 4.37 -5.58 -5.73
CA LYS A 40 3.39 -4.53 -5.45
C LYS A 40 3.07 -3.66 -6.68
N THR A 41 4.08 -3.01 -7.24
CA THR A 41 3.93 -2.18 -8.45
C THR A 41 3.48 -3.00 -9.66
N THR A 42 3.90 -4.26 -9.77
CA THR A 42 3.42 -5.18 -10.81
C THR A 42 1.93 -5.42 -10.66
N THR A 43 1.46 -5.69 -9.43
CA THR A 43 0.04 -5.88 -9.12
C THR A 43 -0.76 -4.63 -9.49
N ILE A 44 -0.30 -3.44 -9.11
CA ILE A 44 -0.93 -2.16 -9.47
C ILE A 44 -1.00 -1.99 -11.00
N LYS A 45 0.10 -2.22 -11.72
CA LYS A 45 0.13 -2.12 -13.19
C LYS A 45 -0.83 -3.11 -13.87
N LEU A 46 -1.03 -4.29 -13.31
CA LEU A 46 -2.00 -5.27 -13.80
C LEU A 46 -3.45 -4.82 -13.51
N ILE A 47 -3.72 -4.24 -12.33
CA ILE A 47 -5.02 -3.65 -11.99
C ILE A 47 -5.37 -2.53 -12.98
N LEU A 48 -4.41 -1.66 -13.29
CA LEU A 48 -4.56 -0.54 -14.22
C LEU A 48 -4.58 -0.94 -15.70
N ASN A 49 -4.48 -2.24 -16.02
CA ASN A 49 -4.34 -2.76 -17.39
C ASN A 49 -3.15 -2.16 -18.16
N MET A 50 -2.12 -1.69 -17.45
CA MET A 50 -0.84 -1.23 -18.02
C MET A 50 0.08 -2.41 -18.38
N LEU A 51 -0.19 -3.58 -17.81
CA LEU A 51 0.46 -4.86 -18.12
C LEU A 51 -0.61 -5.91 -18.38
N LYS A 52 -0.35 -6.79 -19.35
CA LYS A 52 -1.23 -7.92 -19.65
C LYS A 52 -1.01 -9.05 -18.66
N LYS A 53 -2.07 -9.45 -17.95
CA LYS A 53 -2.05 -10.61 -17.04
C LYS A 53 -2.00 -11.94 -17.82
N ASN A 54 -1.45 -12.99 -17.21
CA ASN A 54 -1.51 -14.35 -17.76
C ASN A 54 -2.82 -15.04 -17.34
N GLN A 55 -3.23 -14.84 -16.08
CA GLN A 55 -4.44 -15.44 -15.52
C GLN A 55 -5.10 -14.49 -14.51
N GLY A 56 -6.33 -14.83 -14.13
CA GLY A 56 -7.09 -14.15 -13.10
C GLY A 56 -8.09 -13.12 -13.62
N LYS A 57 -8.87 -12.59 -12.69
CA LYS A 57 -9.91 -11.58 -12.94
C LYS A 57 -9.67 -10.37 -12.03
N ILE A 58 -9.89 -9.18 -12.56
CA ILE A 58 -9.81 -7.93 -11.81
C ILE A 58 -11.09 -7.13 -12.09
N GLU A 59 -11.76 -6.72 -11.04
CA GLU A 59 -12.93 -5.85 -11.09
C GLU A 59 -12.66 -4.59 -10.26
N ILE A 60 -12.87 -3.43 -10.87
CA ILE A 60 -12.75 -2.11 -10.26
C ILE A 60 -14.16 -1.51 -10.19
N LEU A 61 -14.66 -1.26 -8.99
CA LEU A 61 -16.03 -0.74 -8.76
C LEU A 61 -17.12 -1.59 -9.43
N GLY A 62 -16.88 -2.90 -9.55
CA GLY A 62 -17.79 -3.85 -10.20
C GLY A 62 -17.58 -4.01 -11.71
N TYR A 63 -16.70 -3.25 -12.34
CA TYR A 63 -16.40 -3.31 -13.77
C TYR A 63 -15.14 -4.13 -14.06
N ASP A 64 -15.16 -4.97 -15.09
CA ASP A 64 -13.98 -5.71 -15.55
C ASP A 64 -12.92 -4.75 -16.06
N ASN A 65 -11.69 -4.86 -15.55
CA ASN A 65 -10.61 -3.92 -15.85
C ASN A 65 -10.10 -3.95 -17.31
N ILE A 66 -10.55 -4.89 -18.12
CA ILE A 66 -10.19 -5.00 -19.55
C ILE A 66 -11.41 -4.73 -20.42
N LYS A 67 -12.53 -5.44 -20.18
CA LYS A 67 -13.72 -5.35 -21.02
C LYS A 67 -14.44 -4.02 -20.88
N GLU A 68 -14.38 -3.44 -19.67
CA GLU A 68 -15.06 -2.19 -19.30
C GLU A 68 -14.04 -1.14 -18.84
N GLU A 69 -12.83 -1.16 -19.40
CA GLU A 69 -11.66 -0.39 -18.96
C GLU A 69 -11.95 1.11 -18.84
N GLN A 70 -12.68 1.71 -19.80
CA GLN A 70 -12.98 3.12 -19.78
C GLN A 70 -13.83 3.50 -18.57
N ILE A 71 -14.89 2.74 -18.29
CA ILE A 71 -15.80 3.00 -17.16
C ILE A 71 -15.07 2.77 -15.84
N ALA A 72 -14.28 1.70 -15.75
CA ALA A 72 -13.48 1.39 -14.56
C ALA A 72 -12.49 2.54 -14.24
N LYS A 73 -11.86 3.13 -15.26
CA LYS A 73 -10.86 4.21 -15.10
C LYS A 73 -11.47 5.60 -14.88
N GLU A 74 -12.70 5.86 -15.31
CA GLU A 74 -13.37 7.15 -15.10
C GLU A 74 -13.53 7.51 -13.60
N ASN A 75 -13.62 6.52 -12.72
CA ASN A 75 -13.80 6.70 -11.28
C ASN A 75 -12.54 6.35 -10.45
N LEU A 76 -11.38 6.26 -11.11
CA LEU A 76 -10.14 5.82 -10.52
C LEU A 76 -9.15 6.98 -10.41
N GLY A 77 -8.74 7.33 -9.20
CA GLY A 77 -7.64 8.24 -8.93
C GLY A 77 -6.32 7.47 -8.85
N ILE A 78 -5.28 7.95 -9.52
CA ILE A 78 -3.97 7.27 -9.55
C ILE A 78 -2.87 8.25 -9.19
N VAL A 79 -2.03 7.84 -8.25
CA VAL A 79 -0.83 8.58 -7.84
C VAL A 79 0.34 7.62 -7.81
N PHE A 80 1.36 7.90 -8.60
CA PHE A 80 2.60 7.11 -8.65
C PHE A 80 3.68 7.72 -7.76
N ASP A 81 4.75 6.98 -7.51
CA ASP A 81 5.95 7.40 -6.77
C ASP A 81 6.70 8.59 -7.41
N SER A 82 6.49 8.79 -8.71
CA SER A 82 7.04 9.90 -9.48
C SER A 82 5.92 10.67 -10.19
N ASN A 83 6.09 11.97 -10.33
CA ASN A 83 5.13 12.79 -11.06
C ASN A 83 5.15 12.44 -12.56
N TYR A 84 3.98 12.58 -13.19
CA TYR A 84 3.78 12.32 -14.62
C TYR A 84 3.44 13.58 -15.43
N PHE A 85 3.53 14.76 -14.79
CA PHE A 85 3.30 16.01 -15.48
C PHE A 85 4.57 16.52 -16.18
N VAL A 86 4.37 17.33 -17.20
CA VAL A 86 5.48 18.00 -17.90
C VAL A 86 6.12 19.03 -16.97
N ASP A 87 7.42 18.97 -16.81
CA ASP A 87 8.20 19.80 -15.89
C ASP A 87 7.99 21.31 -16.05
N GLU A 88 7.77 21.77 -17.29
CA GLU A 88 7.55 23.17 -17.61
C GLU A 88 6.12 23.67 -17.37
N TRP A 89 5.20 22.78 -17.04
CA TRP A 89 3.81 23.17 -16.80
C TRP A 89 3.65 23.88 -15.45
N ASN A 90 2.84 24.93 -15.43
CA ASN A 90 2.30 25.52 -14.20
C ASN A 90 0.91 24.93 -13.90
N MET A 91 0.32 25.33 -12.76
CA MET A 91 -0.95 24.77 -12.30
C MET A 91 -2.10 24.98 -13.29
N LYS A 92 -2.10 26.09 -14.05
CA LYS A 92 -3.10 26.34 -15.10
C LYS A 92 -2.96 25.38 -16.29
N MET A 93 -1.72 25.03 -16.65
CA MET A 93 -1.46 24.06 -17.72
C MET A 93 -1.83 22.65 -17.31
N VAL A 94 -1.48 22.26 -16.07
CA VAL A 94 -1.89 20.97 -15.49
C VAL A 94 -3.41 20.85 -15.49
N GLU A 95 -4.10 21.84 -14.97
CA GLU A 95 -5.56 21.89 -14.92
C GLU A 95 -6.19 21.76 -16.32
N LYS A 96 -5.70 22.56 -17.28
CA LYS A 96 -6.17 22.53 -18.68
C LYS A 96 -5.95 21.17 -19.36
N ALA A 97 -4.88 20.47 -19.03
CA ALA A 97 -4.61 19.14 -19.56
C ALA A 97 -5.55 18.10 -18.91
N MET A 98 -5.60 18.06 -17.58
CA MET A 98 -6.36 17.06 -16.85
C MET A 98 -7.87 17.17 -17.08
N SER A 99 -8.41 18.40 -17.15
CA SER A 99 -9.85 18.64 -17.40
C SER A 99 -10.35 18.09 -18.74
N ARG A 100 -9.46 17.78 -19.68
CA ARG A 100 -9.84 17.17 -20.97
C ARG A 100 -10.02 15.65 -20.88
N PHE A 101 -9.41 15.00 -19.87
CA PHE A 101 -9.48 13.55 -19.72
C PHE A 101 -10.67 13.10 -18.88
N TYR A 102 -11.11 13.93 -17.92
CA TYR A 102 -12.15 13.56 -16.96
C TYR A 102 -13.42 14.39 -17.15
N LYS A 103 -14.53 13.74 -17.52
CA LYS A 103 -15.83 14.40 -17.75
C LYS A 103 -16.38 15.09 -16.50
N THR A 104 -16.09 14.54 -15.32
CA THR A 104 -16.54 15.04 -14.02
C THR A 104 -15.55 16.02 -13.38
N TRP A 105 -14.58 16.52 -14.16
CA TRP A 105 -13.58 17.46 -13.66
C TRP A 105 -14.23 18.73 -13.10
N ASN A 106 -13.79 19.13 -11.90
CA ASN A 106 -14.27 20.33 -11.22
C ASN A 106 -13.13 21.35 -11.02
N HIS A 107 -13.14 22.41 -11.81
CA HIS A 107 -12.15 23.48 -11.77
C HIS A 107 -12.02 24.15 -10.42
N LEU A 108 -13.16 24.43 -9.74
CA LEU A 108 -13.17 25.08 -8.43
C LEU A 108 -12.54 24.18 -7.37
N ARG A 109 -12.85 22.87 -7.42
CA ARG A 109 -12.29 21.87 -6.49
C ARG A 109 -10.78 21.75 -6.68
N PHE A 110 -10.29 21.74 -7.93
CA PHE A 110 -8.85 21.72 -8.20
C PHE A 110 -8.13 22.91 -7.56
N TYR A 111 -8.60 24.13 -7.82
CA TYR A 111 -7.96 25.33 -7.26
C TYR A 111 -8.11 25.44 -5.75
N SER A 112 -9.18 24.91 -5.16
CA SER A 112 -9.34 24.79 -3.72
C SER A 112 -8.25 23.90 -3.10
N TYR A 113 -7.97 22.73 -3.72
CA TYR A 113 -6.86 21.86 -3.26
C TYR A 113 -5.48 22.50 -3.47
N ILE A 114 -5.26 23.17 -4.59
CA ILE A 114 -3.99 23.91 -4.84
C ILE A 114 -3.74 24.94 -3.75
N GLU A 115 -4.77 25.64 -3.33
CA GLU A 115 -4.69 26.63 -2.23
C GLU A 115 -4.47 25.95 -0.87
N GLN A 116 -5.26 24.92 -0.55
CA GLN A 116 -5.15 24.12 0.68
C GLN A 116 -3.74 23.53 0.83
N PHE A 117 -3.17 23.03 -0.27
CA PHE A 117 -1.84 22.43 -0.29
C PHE A 117 -0.70 23.47 -0.41
N LYS A 118 -1.04 24.77 -0.39
CA LYS A 118 -0.12 25.90 -0.47
C LYS A 118 0.80 25.83 -1.71
N ILE A 119 0.27 25.36 -2.85
CA ILE A 119 0.99 25.30 -4.11
C ILE A 119 0.80 26.63 -4.85
N ALA A 120 1.88 27.38 -5.08
CA ALA A 120 1.80 28.64 -5.81
C ALA A 120 1.42 28.39 -7.28
N LYS A 121 0.33 29.02 -7.76
CA LYS A 121 -0.26 28.76 -9.10
C LYS A 121 0.70 29.07 -10.26
N SER A 122 1.67 29.96 -10.05
CA SER A 122 2.68 30.36 -11.04
C SER A 122 3.87 29.42 -11.12
N LYS A 123 4.16 28.63 -10.07
CA LYS A 123 5.28 27.69 -10.08
C LYS A 123 5.13 26.63 -11.13
N LYS A 124 6.24 26.25 -11.75
CA LYS A 124 6.33 25.09 -12.64
C LYS A 124 6.46 23.80 -11.85
N VAL A 125 6.03 22.68 -12.41
CA VAL A 125 6.10 21.35 -11.77
C VAL A 125 7.52 21.03 -11.28
N LYS A 126 8.56 21.31 -12.09
CA LYS A 126 9.96 21.10 -11.72
C LYS A 126 10.45 21.91 -10.50
N GLU A 127 9.75 22.99 -10.16
CA GLU A 127 10.08 23.86 -9.02
C GLU A 127 9.40 23.40 -7.70
N LEU A 128 8.55 22.36 -7.79
CA LEU A 128 7.86 21.77 -6.66
C LEU A 128 8.77 20.75 -5.97
N SER A 129 8.78 20.73 -4.64
CA SER A 129 9.37 19.62 -3.89
C SER A 129 8.62 18.32 -4.18
N LYS A 130 9.23 17.16 -3.90
CA LYS A 130 8.58 15.87 -4.09
C LYS A 130 7.22 15.78 -3.37
N GLY A 131 7.14 16.27 -2.12
CA GLY A 131 5.88 16.34 -1.38
C GLY A 131 4.84 17.25 -2.04
N MET A 132 5.25 18.37 -2.62
CA MET A 132 4.32 19.25 -3.37
C MET A 132 3.87 18.63 -4.68
N GLN A 133 4.74 17.89 -5.39
CA GLN A 133 4.36 17.13 -6.58
C GLN A 133 3.34 16.04 -6.23
N MET A 134 3.52 15.34 -5.11
CA MET A 134 2.58 14.36 -4.60
C MET A 134 1.21 15.01 -4.31
N LYS A 135 1.20 16.14 -3.60
CA LYS A 135 -0.02 16.91 -3.34
C LYS A 135 -0.69 17.41 -4.62
N LEU A 136 0.07 17.78 -5.64
CA LEU A 136 -0.48 18.15 -6.96
C LEU A 136 -1.19 16.97 -7.63
N MET A 137 -0.60 15.77 -7.62
CA MET A 137 -1.23 14.56 -8.16
C MET A 137 -2.53 14.23 -7.41
N LEU A 138 -2.54 14.35 -6.08
CA LEU A 138 -3.75 14.20 -5.26
C LEU A 138 -4.80 15.26 -5.57
N ALA A 139 -4.41 16.53 -5.71
CA ALA A 139 -5.32 17.60 -6.11
C ALA A 139 -6.01 17.27 -7.43
N CYS A 140 -5.28 16.71 -8.40
CA CYS A 140 -5.87 16.23 -9.64
C CYS A 140 -6.85 15.07 -9.40
N ALA A 141 -6.45 14.03 -8.65
CA ALA A 141 -7.29 12.87 -8.37
C ALA A 141 -8.60 13.24 -7.63
N PHE A 142 -8.56 14.24 -6.76
CA PHE A 142 -9.73 14.73 -6.02
C PHE A 142 -10.60 15.70 -6.82
N SER A 143 -10.13 16.20 -7.96
CA SER A 143 -10.84 17.20 -8.76
C SER A 143 -11.87 16.61 -9.71
N TYR A 144 -11.94 15.31 -9.81
CA TYR A 144 -13.03 14.56 -10.43
C TYR A 144 -13.58 13.54 -9.42
N ASP A 145 -14.71 12.92 -9.71
CA ASP A 145 -15.43 12.07 -8.76
C ASP A 145 -14.78 10.66 -8.67
N SER A 146 -13.48 10.61 -8.35
CA SER A 146 -12.80 9.33 -8.11
C SER A 146 -13.39 8.64 -6.87
N LYS A 147 -13.69 7.36 -6.99
CA LYS A 147 -14.23 6.54 -5.90
C LYS A 147 -13.18 5.61 -5.29
N LEU A 148 -12.20 5.23 -6.08
CA LEU A 148 -11.07 4.44 -5.66
C LEU A 148 -9.77 5.19 -5.99
N LEU A 149 -8.94 5.37 -4.98
CA LEU A 149 -7.60 5.96 -5.13
C LEU A 149 -6.55 4.85 -5.05
N ILE A 150 -5.68 4.76 -6.03
CA ILE A 150 -4.52 3.85 -6.03
C ILE A 150 -3.25 4.67 -5.90
N LEU A 151 -2.50 4.41 -4.84
CA LEU A 151 -1.27 5.10 -4.48
C LEU A 151 -0.10 4.11 -4.53
N ASP A 152 0.87 4.34 -5.42
CA ASP A 152 2.07 3.49 -5.51
C ASP A 152 3.26 4.20 -4.84
N GLU A 153 3.67 3.73 -3.66
CA GLU A 153 4.78 4.26 -2.84
C GLU A 153 4.68 5.79 -2.56
N PRO A 154 3.51 6.34 -2.20
CA PRO A 154 3.29 7.79 -2.18
C PRO A 154 4.09 8.53 -1.10
N THR A 155 4.52 7.83 -0.04
CA THR A 155 5.32 8.40 1.07
C THR A 155 6.82 8.25 0.88
N SER A 156 7.25 7.50 -0.15
CA SER A 156 8.66 7.24 -0.39
C SER A 156 9.44 8.51 -0.70
N GLY A 157 10.50 8.78 0.10
CA GLY A 157 11.36 9.94 -0.05
C GLY A 157 10.72 11.28 0.34
N LEU A 158 9.59 11.28 1.05
CA LEU A 158 9.04 12.46 1.70
C LEU A 158 9.75 12.68 3.05
N ASP A 159 9.85 13.95 3.44
CA ASP A 159 10.22 14.31 4.81
C ASP A 159 9.10 13.93 5.80
N PRO A 160 9.39 13.82 7.11
CA PRO A 160 8.40 13.35 8.10
C PRO A 160 7.12 14.20 8.16
N VAL A 161 7.21 15.52 7.94
CA VAL A 161 6.04 16.41 7.99
C VAL A 161 5.15 16.20 6.77
N SER A 162 5.74 16.23 5.58
CA SER A 162 5.00 15.97 4.32
C SER A 162 4.35 14.58 4.30
N ARG A 163 5.01 13.60 4.91
CA ARG A 163 4.50 12.23 5.05
C ARG A 163 3.28 12.17 5.96
N ASP A 164 3.34 12.80 7.13
CA ASP A 164 2.23 12.85 8.09
C ASP A 164 1.01 13.56 7.49
N GLU A 165 1.22 14.72 6.86
CA GLU A 165 0.17 15.46 6.13
C GLU A 165 -0.49 14.60 5.02
N LEU A 166 0.28 13.75 4.32
CA LEU A 166 -0.27 12.86 3.31
C LEU A 166 -1.16 11.79 3.93
N LEU A 167 -0.75 11.20 5.06
CA LEU A 167 -1.55 10.19 5.77
C LEU A 167 -2.87 10.79 6.27
N GLU A 168 -2.86 12.00 6.82
CA GLU A 168 -4.08 12.72 7.21
C GLU A 168 -5.02 12.98 6.02
N ILE A 169 -4.47 13.31 4.85
CA ILE A 169 -5.25 13.48 3.62
C ILE A 169 -5.93 12.16 3.22
N ILE A 170 -5.24 11.03 3.34
CA ILE A 170 -5.78 9.69 3.04
C ILE A 170 -6.89 9.33 4.01
N GLU A 171 -6.69 9.52 5.31
CA GLU A 171 -7.72 9.27 6.33
C GLU A 171 -8.99 10.08 6.06
N LYS A 172 -8.83 11.37 5.81
CA LYS A 172 -9.95 12.28 5.49
C LYS A 172 -10.67 11.89 4.19
N TYR A 173 -9.95 11.34 3.20
CA TYR A 173 -10.55 10.94 1.93
C TYR A 173 -11.53 9.79 2.07
N VAL A 174 -11.32 8.87 3.00
CA VAL A 174 -12.21 7.71 3.24
C VAL A 174 -13.27 7.95 4.34
N GLU A 175 -13.19 9.07 5.05
CA GLU A 175 -14.05 9.37 6.22
C GLU A 175 -15.56 9.34 5.91
N ASP A 176 -15.95 9.65 4.69
CA ASP A 176 -17.35 9.62 4.26
C ASP A 176 -17.89 8.20 3.99
N GLY A 177 -17.06 7.17 4.08
CA GLY A 177 -17.41 5.77 3.83
C GLY A 177 -17.72 5.43 2.36
N LYS A 178 -17.50 6.36 1.43
CA LYS A 178 -17.82 6.20 -0.01
C LYS A 178 -16.59 6.06 -0.88
N HIS A 179 -15.45 6.50 -0.39
CA HIS A 179 -14.18 6.50 -1.07
C HIS A 179 -13.26 5.44 -0.48
N SER A 180 -12.47 4.78 -1.31
CA SER A 180 -11.55 3.73 -0.89
C SER A 180 -10.13 4.01 -1.38
N VAL A 181 -9.13 3.46 -0.69
CA VAL A 181 -7.73 3.64 -1.04
C VAL A 181 -6.99 2.32 -1.06
N LEU A 182 -6.29 2.02 -2.16
CA LEU A 182 -5.24 1.01 -2.21
C LEU A 182 -3.89 1.73 -2.09
N PHE A 183 -3.16 1.49 -1.02
CA PHE A 183 -1.92 2.17 -0.69
C PHE A 183 -0.75 1.19 -0.68
N SER A 184 0.10 1.18 -1.71
CA SER A 184 1.31 0.36 -1.72
C SER A 184 2.45 1.07 -1.00
N THR A 185 3.15 0.36 -0.12
CA THR A 185 4.35 0.86 0.53
C THR A 185 5.20 -0.28 1.10
N HIS A 186 6.50 -0.02 1.26
CA HIS A 186 7.40 -0.85 2.06
C HIS A 186 7.59 -0.30 3.49
N ILE A 187 6.95 0.84 3.82
CA ILE A 187 7.04 1.52 5.11
C ILE A 187 5.82 1.13 5.95
N THR A 188 6.00 0.12 6.78
CA THR A 188 4.93 -0.50 7.58
C THR A 188 4.25 0.46 8.55
N SER A 189 5.01 1.41 9.12
CA SER A 189 4.49 2.41 10.06
C SER A 189 3.40 3.32 9.48
N ASP A 190 3.40 3.55 8.15
CA ASP A 190 2.34 4.33 7.51
C ASP A 190 1.02 3.59 7.54
N LEU A 191 1.07 2.30 7.23
CA LEU A 191 -0.13 1.46 7.22
C LEU A 191 -0.64 1.14 8.62
N GLU A 192 0.24 1.11 9.63
CA GLU A 192 -0.20 1.00 11.02
C GLU A 192 -1.12 2.16 11.40
N LYS A 193 -0.86 3.38 10.88
CA LYS A 193 -1.73 4.54 11.08
C LYS A 193 -3.05 4.40 10.32
N VAL A 194 -3.02 4.32 9.00
CA VAL A 194 -4.17 4.59 8.14
C VAL A 194 -4.89 3.35 7.60
N ALA A 195 -4.26 2.16 7.56
CA ALA A 195 -4.87 1.00 6.91
C ALA A 195 -5.89 0.28 7.80
N ASP A 196 -7.01 -0.13 7.22
CA ASP A 196 -8.01 -1.04 7.82
C ASP A 196 -7.69 -2.49 7.45
N TYR A 197 -7.24 -2.70 6.22
CA TYR A 197 -6.92 -3.99 5.62
C TYR A 197 -5.48 -4.04 5.16
N ILE A 198 -4.89 -5.23 5.17
CA ILE A 198 -3.53 -5.49 4.69
C ILE A 198 -3.58 -6.61 3.65
N THR A 199 -2.91 -6.38 2.53
CA THR A 199 -2.53 -7.42 1.57
C THR A 199 -1.01 -7.48 1.53
N TYR A 200 -0.45 -8.58 2.01
CA TYR A 200 1.00 -8.78 2.10
C TYR A 200 1.46 -9.74 1.00
N ILE A 201 2.33 -9.24 0.12
CA ILE A 201 2.95 -10.00 -0.97
C ILE A 201 4.45 -10.13 -0.69
N ASN A 202 4.98 -11.34 -0.79
CA ASN A 202 6.40 -11.62 -0.66
C ASN A 202 6.86 -12.54 -1.79
N TYR A 203 7.92 -12.17 -2.50
CA TYR A 203 8.46 -12.91 -3.65
C TYR A 203 7.39 -13.36 -4.68
N GLY A 204 6.39 -12.52 -4.93
CA GLY A 204 5.30 -12.80 -5.87
C GLY A 204 4.18 -13.68 -5.33
N GLU A 205 4.23 -14.09 -4.08
CA GLU A 205 3.21 -14.91 -3.42
C GLU A 205 2.40 -14.09 -2.41
N LEU A 206 1.12 -14.42 -2.27
CA LEU A 206 0.24 -13.84 -1.26
C LEU A 206 0.46 -14.51 0.08
N ILE A 207 0.98 -13.75 1.05
CA ILE A 207 1.20 -14.23 2.42
C ILE A 207 -0.04 -14.01 3.30
N TYR A 208 -0.69 -12.86 3.14
CA TYR A 208 -1.87 -12.50 3.90
C TYR A 208 -2.75 -11.52 3.11
N SER A 209 -4.07 -11.65 3.27
CA SER A 209 -5.02 -10.61 2.88
C SER A 209 -6.21 -10.62 3.84
N GLY A 210 -6.49 -9.47 4.47
CA GLY A 210 -7.58 -9.33 5.43
C GLY A 210 -7.44 -8.11 6.33
N GLU A 211 -8.24 -8.08 7.39
CA GLU A 211 -8.24 -6.99 8.37
C GLU A 211 -6.88 -6.86 9.08
N LYS A 212 -6.32 -5.64 9.13
CA LYS A 212 -5.07 -5.34 9.85
C LYS A 212 -5.13 -5.81 11.31
N LYS A 213 -6.25 -5.57 11.98
CA LYS A 213 -6.44 -5.95 13.38
C LYS A 213 -6.27 -7.46 13.60
N LYS A 214 -6.88 -8.29 12.74
CA LYS A 214 -6.76 -9.75 12.82
C LYS A 214 -5.33 -10.23 12.59
N LEU A 215 -4.62 -9.60 11.64
CA LEU A 215 -3.21 -9.89 11.39
C LEU A 215 -2.37 -9.62 12.66
N LEU A 216 -2.48 -8.42 13.23
CA LEU A 216 -1.69 -8.02 14.40
C LEU A 216 -2.05 -8.82 15.67
N GLU A 217 -3.32 -9.20 15.84
CA GLU A 217 -3.76 -10.04 16.98
C GLU A 217 -3.29 -11.49 16.88
N GLY A 218 -2.89 -11.92 15.68
CA GLY A 218 -2.45 -13.30 15.42
C GLY A 218 -0.98 -13.59 15.74
N PHE A 219 -0.15 -12.53 15.92
CA PHE A 219 1.29 -12.68 16.04
C PHE A 219 1.88 -11.97 17.24
N TYR A 220 2.96 -12.56 17.76
CA TYR A 220 3.78 -12.05 18.86
C TYR A 220 5.25 -12.18 18.50
N VAL A 221 6.10 -11.39 19.15
CA VAL A 221 7.55 -11.51 19.05
C VAL A 221 8.09 -11.93 20.40
N ILE A 222 8.94 -12.97 20.40
CA ILE A 222 9.77 -13.29 21.55
C ILE A 222 11.13 -12.61 21.38
N ARG A 223 11.61 -11.93 22.41
CA ARG A 223 12.88 -11.20 22.43
C ARG A 223 13.76 -11.65 23.58
N ASN A 224 15.06 -11.46 23.43
CA ASN A 224 16.06 -11.68 24.48
C ASN A 224 16.10 -13.13 25.04
N VAL A 225 15.86 -14.12 24.16
CA VAL A 225 16.04 -15.52 24.53
C VAL A 225 17.53 -15.80 24.66
N ARG A 226 17.99 -16.09 25.87
CA ARG A 226 19.40 -16.35 26.19
C ARG A 226 19.71 -17.85 26.31
N GLU A 227 18.69 -18.66 26.52
CA GLU A 227 18.80 -20.11 26.64
C GLU A 227 18.67 -20.78 25.27
N GLU A 228 19.10 -22.02 25.20
CA GLU A 228 18.95 -22.84 24.01
C GLU A 228 17.49 -23.15 23.78
N ILE A 229 16.95 -22.79 22.60
CA ILE A 229 15.53 -23.00 22.28
C ILE A 229 15.33 -24.49 22.01
N PRO A 230 14.46 -25.18 22.78
CA PRO A 230 14.16 -26.59 22.54
C PRO A 230 13.66 -26.83 21.10
N ILE A 231 14.10 -27.93 20.47
CA ILE A 231 13.79 -28.26 19.07
C ILE A 231 12.28 -28.22 18.78
N GLY A 232 11.45 -28.70 19.73
CA GLY A 232 9.99 -28.68 19.59
C GLY A 232 9.40 -27.27 19.54
N ILE A 233 10.02 -26.31 20.22
CA ILE A 233 9.61 -24.90 20.22
C ILE A 233 10.15 -24.22 18.97
N ARG A 234 11.36 -24.49 18.57
CA ARG A 234 12.01 -23.88 17.41
C ARG A 234 11.18 -24.04 16.12
N LYS A 235 10.54 -25.20 15.94
CA LYS A 235 9.65 -25.48 14.78
C LYS A 235 8.38 -24.61 14.75
N LYS A 236 8.03 -23.93 15.86
CA LYS A 236 6.86 -23.04 15.99
C LYS A 236 7.21 -21.57 15.82
N LEU A 237 8.51 -21.26 15.78
CA LEU A 237 9.04 -19.93 15.59
C LEU A 237 9.21 -19.62 14.10
N ILE A 238 9.04 -18.36 13.73
CA ILE A 238 9.16 -17.86 12.36
C ILE A 238 10.30 -16.85 12.34
N GLY A 239 11.23 -16.99 11.39
CA GLY A 239 12.29 -16.02 11.14
C GLY A 239 13.23 -15.81 12.32
N VAL A 240 13.74 -16.89 12.93
CA VAL A 240 14.61 -16.83 14.10
C VAL A 240 15.91 -16.07 13.80
N ARG A 241 16.29 -15.11 14.67
CA ARG A 241 17.45 -14.24 14.50
C ARG A 241 18.29 -14.14 15.75
N LYS A 242 19.62 -14.14 15.59
CA LYS A 242 20.56 -13.79 16.66
C LYS A 242 20.77 -12.28 16.71
N THR A 243 20.72 -11.73 17.92
CA THR A 243 21.04 -10.32 18.20
C THR A 243 22.07 -10.25 19.32
N LYS A 244 22.58 -9.06 19.62
CA LYS A 244 23.51 -8.86 20.75
C LYS A 244 22.88 -9.23 22.11
N ASP A 245 21.57 -9.07 22.22
CA ASP A 245 20.81 -9.30 23.47
C ASP A 245 20.20 -10.70 23.57
N GLY A 246 20.47 -11.58 22.60
CA GLY A 246 19.93 -12.92 22.52
C GLY A 246 19.17 -13.20 21.23
N VAL A 247 18.38 -14.27 21.21
CA VAL A 247 17.58 -14.67 20.05
C VAL A 247 16.24 -13.93 20.05
N GLN A 248 15.76 -13.59 18.87
CA GLN A 248 14.44 -13.03 18.60
C GLN A 248 13.74 -13.85 17.52
N ALA A 249 12.42 -14.00 17.62
CA ALA A 249 11.61 -14.70 16.63
C ALA A 249 10.14 -14.26 16.69
N LEU A 250 9.45 -14.40 15.55
CA LEU A 250 8.00 -14.25 15.47
C LEU A 250 7.33 -15.57 15.82
N LEU A 251 6.18 -15.50 16.49
CA LEU A 251 5.35 -16.67 16.83
C LEU A 251 3.87 -16.37 16.67
N LYS A 252 3.09 -17.40 16.39
CA LYS A 252 1.63 -17.28 16.38
C LYS A 252 1.10 -17.28 17.80
N LYS A 253 0.01 -16.55 18.01
CA LYS A 253 -0.69 -16.42 19.31
C LYS A 253 -0.97 -17.75 19.98
N GLU A 254 -1.31 -18.78 19.24
CA GLU A 254 -1.64 -20.12 19.74
C GLU A 254 -0.50 -20.79 20.52
N TYR A 255 0.76 -20.41 20.26
CA TYR A 255 1.96 -21.01 20.87
C TYR A 255 2.50 -20.23 22.09
N ILE A 256 1.90 -19.09 22.46
CA ILE A 256 2.40 -18.24 23.58
C ILE A 256 2.54 -19.03 24.87
N LYS A 257 1.55 -19.85 25.20
CA LYS A 257 1.53 -20.62 26.48
C LYS A 257 2.68 -21.63 26.59
N GLU A 258 3.14 -22.15 25.46
CA GLU A 258 4.20 -23.16 25.40
C GLU A 258 5.61 -22.53 25.50
N ILE A 259 5.72 -21.23 25.24
CA ILE A 259 7.00 -20.50 25.14
C ILE A 259 7.20 -19.61 26.39
N ASN A 260 6.23 -19.58 27.28
CA ASN A 260 6.26 -18.74 28.47
C ASN A 260 7.50 -19.06 29.34
N GLY A 261 8.27 -18.03 29.70
CA GLY A 261 9.50 -18.16 30.50
C GLY A 261 10.81 -18.19 29.69
N LEU A 262 10.78 -18.39 28.36
CA LEU A 262 12.02 -18.43 27.56
C LEU A 262 12.56 -17.04 27.21
N GLY A 263 11.73 -15.99 27.25
CA GLY A 263 12.12 -14.63 26.92
C GLY A 263 10.96 -13.65 27.09
N ARG A 264 11.17 -12.39 26.69
CA ARG A 264 10.13 -11.35 26.74
C ARG A 264 9.21 -11.49 25.52
N ILE A 265 7.91 -11.70 25.75
CA ILE A 265 6.89 -11.82 24.74
C ILE A 265 6.15 -10.51 24.62
N GLU A 266 6.06 -9.96 23.39
CA GLU A 266 5.38 -8.71 23.06
C GLU A 266 4.44 -8.92 21.85
N LYS A 267 3.42 -8.06 21.70
CA LYS A 267 2.62 -8.05 20.47
C LYS A 267 3.51 -7.67 19.30
N ALA A 268 3.38 -8.39 18.18
CA ALA A 268 4.10 -8.06 16.98
C ALA A 268 3.56 -6.76 16.34
N THR A 269 4.44 -5.92 15.84
CA THR A 269 4.13 -4.82 14.94
C THR A 269 3.99 -5.35 13.50
N LEU A 270 3.46 -4.54 12.60
CA LEU A 270 3.42 -4.90 11.17
C LEU A 270 4.84 -5.06 10.61
N ASP A 271 5.78 -4.22 11.09
CA ASP A 271 7.20 -4.33 10.75
C ASP A 271 7.81 -5.67 11.20
N ASP A 272 7.56 -6.08 12.44
CA ASP A 272 8.01 -7.39 12.93
C ASP A 272 7.51 -8.52 12.01
N ILE A 273 6.21 -8.53 11.67
CA ILE A 273 5.63 -9.56 10.82
C ILE A 273 6.34 -9.62 9.48
N VAL A 274 6.48 -8.47 8.79
CA VAL A 274 7.14 -8.39 7.48
C VAL A 274 8.60 -8.82 7.58
N VAL A 275 9.33 -8.33 8.57
CA VAL A 275 10.76 -8.57 8.73
C VAL A 275 11.07 -10.04 9.03
N PHE A 276 10.31 -10.67 9.93
CA PHE A 276 10.54 -12.07 10.30
C PHE A 276 10.07 -13.06 9.23
N THR A 277 9.01 -12.74 8.49
CA THR A 277 8.52 -13.61 7.41
C THR A 277 9.33 -13.47 6.11
N SER A 278 10.01 -12.32 5.88
CA SER A 278 10.77 -12.07 4.64
C SER A 278 12.14 -12.74 4.61
N LYS A 279 12.79 -12.94 5.75
CA LYS A 279 14.22 -13.33 5.78
C LYS A 279 14.47 -14.79 6.16
N GLY A 280 13.44 -15.55 6.52
CA GLY A 280 13.60 -16.93 6.99
C GLY A 280 14.49 -17.03 8.26
N ASP A 281 14.88 -18.24 8.62
CA ASP A 281 15.76 -18.48 9.77
C ASP A 281 17.20 -18.07 9.44
N GLN A 282 17.81 -17.26 10.33
CA GLN A 282 19.20 -16.82 10.27
C GLN A 282 19.99 -17.37 11.49
N LEU A 283 19.90 -18.68 11.72
CA LEU A 283 20.72 -19.39 12.74
C LEU A 283 21.86 -20.14 12.11
#